data_f11ee66230f18955924761e1f64e4fe9
#
_entry.id   f11ee66230f18955924761e1f64e4fe9
#
_cell.length_a   1.000
_cell.length_b   1.000
_cell.length_c   1.000
_cell.angle_alpha   90.00
_cell.angle_beta   90.00
_cell.angle_gamma   90.00
#
_symmetry.space_group_name_H-M   'P 1'
#
loop_
_entity.id
_entity.type
_entity.pdbx_description
1 polymer ?
#
loop_
_entity_poly.entity_id
_entity_poly.type
_entity_poly.pdbx_seq_one_letter_code
_entity_poly.pdbx_strand_id
1 'polypeptide(L)'
;MTGCPPWPFSPPRNPAPFSIMARICSIRGTRVRSGGKIHRSGLAKKKGGIGRHVTKVVKRTVSPNLQTKRIWVPEFGTFVRMKLSCRALKTINKNGALATFKKAGLL
;
A
#
# COMPACT_ATOMS: atom_id res chain seq x y z
N MET A 1 -10.73 1.64 43.43
CA MET A 1 -9.69 1.02 43.15
C MET A 1 -9.38 0.82 41.74
N THR A 2 -8.43 1.31 41.55
CA THR A 2 -7.78 1.34 40.42
C THR A 2 -8.11 0.40 39.34
N GLY A 3 -8.60 0.93 38.34
CA GLY A 3 -8.78 0.22 37.12
C GLY A 3 -7.50 -0.47 36.69
N CYS A 4 -7.64 -1.37 35.73
CA CYS A 4 -6.50 -1.99 35.09
C CYS A 4 -5.53 -0.91 34.65
N PRO A 5 -4.25 -1.12 34.85
CA PRO A 5 -3.28 -0.19 34.30
C PRO A 5 -3.52 -0.09 32.80
N PRO A 6 -3.43 1.09 32.23
CA PRO A 6 -3.52 1.21 30.80
C PRO A 6 -2.53 0.25 30.19
N TRP A 7 -2.97 -0.44 29.19
CA TRP A 7 -2.14 -1.41 28.46
C TRP A 7 -0.73 -0.85 28.31
N PRO A 8 0.28 -1.56 28.82
CA PRO A 8 1.65 -1.06 28.76
C PRO A 8 2.17 -0.93 27.32
N PHE A 9 1.39 -1.39 26.37
CA PHE A 9 1.72 -1.29 24.97
C PHE A 9 0.79 -0.32 24.26
N SER A 10 0.92 0.95 24.58
CA SER A 10 0.55 1.92 23.59
C SER A 10 1.56 1.76 22.45
N PRO A 11 1.15 1.34 21.26
CA PRO A 11 2.07 1.30 20.16
C PRO A 11 2.69 2.69 20.03
N PRO A 12 3.99 2.79 19.85
CA PRO A 12 4.62 4.08 19.67
C PRO A 12 3.87 4.80 18.57
N ARG A 13 3.46 6.01 18.81
CA ARG A 13 2.71 6.83 17.85
C ARG A 13 3.46 7.02 16.54
N ASN A 14 4.74 6.79 16.59
CA ASN A 14 5.55 6.64 15.40
C ASN A 14 5.92 5.18 15.27
N PRO A 15 5.22 4.40 14.45
CA PRO A 15 5.78 3.13 14.05
C PRO A 15 7.16 3.44 13.50
N ALA A 16 8.14 2.73 14.01
CA ALA A 16 9.48 2.84 13.46
C ALA A 16 9.36 2.91 11.94
N PRO A 17 9.92 3.93 11.31
CA PRO A 17 9.66 4.19 9.88
C PRO A 17 10.06 3.04 8.97
N PHE A 18 10.54 1.97 9.55
CA PHE A 18 11.14 0.88 8.80
C PHE A 18 10.64 -0.49 9.23
N SER A 19 9.33 -0.66 9.34
CA SER A 19 8.82 -2.03 9.34
C SER A 19 9.01 -2.61 7.94
N ILE A 20 10.20 -3.11 7.71
CA ILE A 20 10.61 -3.70 6.43
C ILE A 20 9.75 -4.92 6.09
N MET A 21 9.11 -5.50 7.08
CA MET A 21 8.34 -6.74 6.95
C MET A 21 6.90 -6.52 6.47
N ALA A 22 6.31 -5.36 6.67
CA ALA A 22 4.94 -5.11 6.27
C ALA A 22 4.86 -4.68 4.80
N ARG A 23 3.90 -5.23 4.08
CA ARG A 23 3.62 -4.83 2.69
C ARG A 23 2.75 -3.59 2.66
N ILE A 24 3.25 -2.52 3.23
CA ILE A 24 2.54 -1.25 3.38
C ILE A 24 3.40 -0.15 2.78
N CYS A 25 2.78 0.72 1.99
CA CYS A 25 3.46 1.92 1.49
C CYS A 25 3.63 2.93 2.62
N SER A 26 4.83 3.47 2.79
CA SER A 26 5.12 4.43 3.85
C SER A 26 4.38 5.76 3.69
N ILE A 27 4.10 6.18 2.46
CA ILE A 27 3.43 7.45 2.19
C ILE A 27 1.92 7.29 2.11
N ARG A 28 1.45 6.35 1.30
CA ARG A 28 0.02 6.20 1.02
C ARG A 28 -0.71 5.26 1.98
N GLY A 29 0.03 4.46 2.74
CA GLY A 29 -0.57 3.45 3.62
C GLY A 29 -1.29 2.33 2.87
N THR A 30 -1.01 2.14 1.58
CA THR A 30 -1.64 1.09 0.78
C THR A 30 -1.22 -0.28 1.28
N ARG A 31 -2.18 -1.15 1.49
CA ARG A 31 -1.97 -2.49 2.05
C ARG A 31 -2.38 -3.56 1.05
N VAL A 32 -2.04 -4.78 1.37
CA VAL A 32 -2.57 -5.95 0.67
C VAL A 32 -4.07 -6.03 0.90
N ARG A 33 -4.83 -6.22 -0.16
CA ARG A 33 -6.28 -6.35 -0.10
C ARG A 33 -6.70 -7.73 -0.57
N SER A 34 -7.80 -8.21 -0.03
CA SER A 34 -8.42 -9.42 -0.52
C SER A 34 -9.20 -9.13 -1.80
N GLY A 35 -9.18 -10.07 -2.71
CA GLY A 35 -9.91 -9.98 -3.96
C GLY A 35 -10.37 -11.35 -4.39
N GLY A 36 -10.96 -11.44 -5.56
CA GLY A 36 -11.41 -12.70 -6.11
C GLY A 36 -11.03 -12.81 -7.57
N LYS A 37 -10.66 -14.01 -7.98
CA LYS A 37 -10.49 -14.35 -9.39
C LYS A 37 -11.73 -15.09 -9.84
N ILE A 38 -12.46 -14.50 -10.77
CA ILE A 38 -13.69 -15.08 -11.29
C ILE A 38 -13.32 -15.93 -12.51
N HIS A 39 -13.62 -17.21 -12.43
CA HIS A 39 -13.49 -18.13 -13.55
C HIS A 39 -14.82 -18.17 -14.31
N ARG A 40 -14.75 -17.86 -15.58
CA ARG A 40 -15.91 -17.87 -16.45
C ARG A 40 -15.67 -18.85 -17.59
N SER A 41 -16.71 -19.58 -17.96
CA SER A 41 -16.71 -20.45 -19.12
C SER A 41 -17.76 -19.98 -20.11
N GLY A 42 -17.53 -20.27 -21.37
CA GLY A 42 -18.42 -19.92 -22.46
C GLY A 42 -18.03 -18.65 -23.18
N LEU A 43 -18.59 -18.49 -24.38
CA LEU A 43 -18.37 -17.34 -25.25
C LEU A 43 -19.44 -16.27 -25.00
N ALA A 44 -19.03 -15.01 -25.06
CA ALA A 44 -19.97 -13.90 -24.86
C ALA A 44 -21.06 -13.91 -25.95
N LYS A 45 -22.28 -13.55 -25.57
CA LYS A 45 -23.43 -13.49 -26.49
C LYS A 45 -23.14 -12.59 -27.70
N LYS A 46 -22.47 -11.47 -27.50
CA LYS A 46 -22.07 -10.56 -28.57
C LYS A 46 -21.16 -11.20 -29.61
N LYS A 47 -20.48 -12.29 -29.23
CA LYS A 47 -19.59 -13.06 -30.15
C LYS A 47 -20.23 -14.31 -30.66
N GLY A 48 -21.55 -14.49 -30.50
CA GLY A 48 -22.28 -15.64 -30.97
C GLY A 48 -22.33 -16.80 -30.00
N GLY A 49 -21.98 -16.62 -28.76
CA GLY A 49 -22.02 -17.66 -27.74
C GLY A 49 -23.28 -17.66 -26.90
N ILE A 50 -23.42 -18.68 -26.05
CA ILE A 50 -24.54 -18.81 -25.11
C ILE A 50 -24.50 -17.78 -23.98
N GLY A 51 -23.32 -17.23 -23.73
CA GLY A 51 -23.03 -16.31 -22.65
C GLY A 51 -21.91 -16.81 -21.76
N ARG A 52 -21.44 -15.93 -20.89
CA ARG A 52 -20.38 -16.28 -19.93
C ARG A 52 -21.01 -16.67 -18.62
N HIS A 53 -20.73 -17.87 -18.18
CA HIS A 53 -21.16 -18.35 -16.89
C HIS A 53 -20.03 -18.25 -15.87
N VAL A 54 -20.36 -17.81 -14.66
CA VAL A 54 -19.42 -17.84 -13.56
C VAL A 54 -19.30 -19.27 -13.06
N THR A 55 -18.13 -19.88 -13.29
CA THR A 55 -17.89 -21.27 -12.89
C THR A 55 -17.51 -21.36 -11.42
N LYS A 56 -16.57 -20.49 -11.00
CA LYS A 56 -16.13 -20.41 -9.61
C LYS A 56 -15.45 -19.09 -9.34
N VAL A 57 -15.39 -18.73 -8.08
CA VAL A 57 -14.65 -17.57 -7.60
C VAL A 57 -13.56 -18.07 -6.65
N VAL A 58 -12.31 -17.82 -6.99
CA VAL A 58 -11.17 -18.18 -6.14
C VAL A 58 -10.68 -16.93 -5.43
N LYS A 59 -10.55 -17.00 -4.12
CA LYS A 59 -10.00 -15.90 -3.33
C LYS A 59 -8.54 -15.66 -3.71
N ARG A 60 -8.18 -14.40 -3.84
CA ARG A 60 -6.80 -13.98 -4.08
C ARG A 60 -6.47 -12.77 -3.25
N THR A 61 -5.20 -12.50 -3.11
CA THR A 61 -4.72 -11.25 -2.51
C THR A 61 -4.17 -10.34 -3.61
N VAL A 62 -4.48 -9.06 -3.49
CA VAL A 62 -3.94 -8.02 -4.38
C VAL A 62 -2.93 -7.22 -3.59
N SER A 63 -1.68 -7.32 -4.00
CA SER A 63 -0.58 -6.62 -3.35
C SER A 63 -0.22 -5.36 -4.11
N PRO A 64 0.06 -4.25 -3.41
CA PRO A 64 0.57 -3.07 -4.08
C PRO A 64 1.98 -3.32 -4.61
N ASN A 65 2.35 -2.62 -5.68
CA ASN A 65 3.69 -2.70 -6.23
C ASN A 65 4.64 -1.85 -5.38
N LEU A 66 5.18 -2.46 -4.34
CA LEU A 66 6.08 -1.81 -3.41
C LEU A 66 7.53 -2.00 -3.84
N GLN A 67 8.28 -0.91 -3.82
CA GLN A 67 9.70 -0.91 -4.10
C GLN A 67 10.44 -0.13 -3.02
N THR A 68 11.61 -0.60 -2.65
CA THR A 68 12.48 0.13 -1.74
C THR A 68 13.34 1.09 -2.56
N LYS A 69 13.19 2.38 -2.31
CA LYS A 69 13.91 3.41 -3.05
C LYS A 69 14.59 4.37 -2.10
N ARG A 70 15.71 4.90 -2.56
CA ARG A 70 16.41 6.01 -1.90
C ARG A 70 15.93 7.30 -2.57
N ILE A 71 15.45 8.23 -1.77
CA ILE A 71 14.92 9.49 -2.27
C ILE A 71 15.79 10.62 -1.74
N TRP A 72 16.23 11.48 -2.64
CA TRP A 72 16.97 12.66 -2.30
C TRP A 72 16.04 13.76 -1.81
N VAL A 73 16.31 14.27 -0.62
CA VAL A 73 15.58 15.41 -0.06
C VAL A 73 16.52 16.59 -0.04
N PRO A 74 16.38 17.53 -1.00
CA PRO A 74 17.34 18.63 -1.13
C PRO A 74 17.37 19.57 0.07
N GLU A 75 16.26 19.72 0.79
CA GLU A 75 16.16 20.57 1.97
C GLU A 75 17.03 20.08 3.10
N PHE A 76 17.18 18.78 3.24
CA PHE A 76 18.03 18.17 4.26
C PHE A 76 19.39 17.72 3.72
N GLY A 77 19.57 17.72 2.41
CA GLY A 77 20.81 17.27 1.78
C GLY A 77 21.13 15.80 2.04
N THR A 78 20.12 14.97 2.29
CA THR A 78 20.30 13.55 2.61
C THR A 78 19.40 12.66 1.78
N PHE A 79 19.80 11.38 1.65
CA PHE A 79 18.98 10.37 1.04
C PHE A 79 18.17 9.67 2.12
N VAL A 80 16.89 9.48 1.87
CA VAL A 80 16.00 8.70 2.72
C VAL A 80 15.61 7.43 2.00
N ARG A 81 15.88 6.29 2.62
CA ARG A 81 15.51 4.99 2.07
C ARG A 81 14.19 4.54 2.67
N MET A 82 13.22 4.28 1.83
CA MET A 82 11.92 3.82 2.30
C MET A 82 11.23 2.93 1.26
N LYS A 83 10.24 2.20 1.75
CA LYS A 83 9.43 1.31 0.92
C LYS A 83 8.19 2.05 0.43
N LEU A 84 8.11 2.23 -0.87
CA LEU A 84 7.08 3.04 -1.49
C LEU A 84 6.37 2.28 -2.61
N SER A 85 5.10 2.58 -2.81
CA SER A 85 4.38 2.11 -3.98
C SER A 85 4.75 2.97 -5.20
N CYS A 86 4.59 2.41 -6.39
CA CYS A 86 4.87 3.14 -7.63
C CYS A 86 4.02 4.41 -7.76
N ARG A 87 2.80 4.40 -7.22
CA ARG A 87 1.94 5.60 -7.19
C ARG A 87 2.51 6.68 -6.30
N ALA A 88 3.08 6.29 -5.15
CA ALA A 88 3.74 7.25 -4.27
C ALA A 88 4.97 7.87 -4.93
N LEU A 89 5.74 7.10 -5.68
CA LEU A 89 6.88 7.61 -6.44
C LEU A 89 6.45 8.65 -7.48
N LYS A 90 5.36 8.42 -8.17
CA LYS A 90 4.80 9.41 -9.11
C LYS A 90 4.38 10.69 -8.40
N THR A 91 3.79 10.57 -7.22
CA THR A 91 3.41 11.73 -6.40
C THR A 91 4.63 12.52 -5.96
N ILE A 92 5.71 11.86 -5.57
CA ILE A 92 6.97 12.50 -5.20
C ILE A 92 7.56 13.27 -6.38
N ASN A 93 7.55 12.68 -7.56
CA ASN A 93 8.05 13.33 -8.77
C ASN A 93 7.22 14.57 -9.13
N LYS A 94 5.93 14.55 -8.86
CA LYS A 94 5.02 15.66 -9.18
C LYS A 94 5.10 16.79 -8.16
N ASN A 95 5.03 16.47 -6.89
CA ASN A 95 4.88 17.45 -5.80
C ASN A 95 6.17 17.75 -5.06
N GLY A 96 7.22 16.98 -5.28
CA GLY A 96 8.47 17.08 -4.54
C GLY A 96 8.49 16.20 -3.27
N ALA A 97 9.69 15.82 -2.85
CA ALA A 97 9.86 14.88 -1.75
C ALA A 97 9.40 15.46 -0.41
N LEU A 98 9.84 16.67 -0.08
CA LEU A 98 9.53 17.30 1.20
C LEU A 98 8.04 17.52 1.41
N ALA A 99 7.37 18.10 0.40
CA ALA A 99 5.94 18.36 0.46
C ALA A 99 5.14 17.06 0.66
N THR A 100 5.53 16.01 -0.03
CA THR A 100 4.89 14.70 0.08
C THR A 100 5.11 14.08 1.45
N PHE A 101 6.31 14.21 2.01
CA PHE A 101 6.63 13.67 3.33
C PHE A 101 5.91 14.43 4.44
N LYS A 102 5.83 15.75 4.37
CA LYS A 102 5.06 16.56 5.32
C LYS A 102 3.58 16.19 5.30
N LYS A 103 3.01 16.04 4.11
CA LYS A 103 1.61 15.64 3.96
C LYS A 103 1.34 14.24 4.49
N ALA A 104 2.30 13.34 4.38
CA ALA A 104 2.20 11.98 4.91
C ALA A 104 2.48 11.90 6.42
N GLY A 105 2.95 12.97 7.03
CA GLY A 105 3.27 13.01 8.46
C GLY A 105 4.59 12.35 8.84
N LEU A 106 5.50 12.17 7.87
CA LEU A 106 6.81 11.56 8.12
C LEU A 106 7.84 12.58 8.62
N LEU A 107 7.56 13.85 8.43
CA LEU A 107 8.41 14.97 8.85
C LEU A 107 7.60 16.01 9.59
#